data_bf1862f6e648c1793c6c102a418f45e8
#
_entry.id   bf1862f6e648c1793c6c102a418f45e8
#
_cell.length_a   1.000
_cell.length_b   1.000
_cell.length_c   1.000
_cell.angle_alpha   90.00
_cell.angle_beta   90.00
_cell.angle_gamma   90.00
#
_symmetry.space_group_name_H-M   'P 1'
#
loop_
_entity.id
_entity.type
_entity.pdbx_description
1 polymer ?
#
loop_
_entity_poly.entity_id
_entity_poly.type
_entity_poly.pdbx_seq_one_letter_code
_entity_poly.pdbx_strand_id
1 'polypeptide(L)'
;ERKLLIKYKPWGIILFSRNIKSIKQTQILTNSIKKIFKNPNYPILIDEEGGRVTRLNRFIDNSIFTAKYFGDLYKVNKSKFKIYFSIYVKQISYLLRTLGININSVPVLDIKRVKSHNIIGDRSYSSNKKIVSEIGDICIKKFHNNRIATIIKHIPGHGLAKSDSHKKLPIIRNKVDYLLKNDFKTFKNKNSLLAMT
;
A
#
# COMPACT_ATOMS: atom_id res chain seq x y z
N GLU A 1 5.45 -23.75 -11.55
CA GLU A 1 5.43 -22.78 -10.44
C GLU A 1 5.75 -23.47 -9.10
N ARG A 2 5.05 -24.57 -8.70
CA ARG A 2 5.30 -25.28 -7.42
C ARG A 2 6.76 -25.70 -7.24
N LYS A 3 7.40 -26.30 -8.25
CA LYS A 3 8.83 -26.71 -8.20
C LYS A 3 9.75 -25.51 -7.94
N LEU A 4 9.44 -24.35 -8.52
CA LEU A 4 10.20 -23.11 -8.34
C LEU A 4 10.07 -22.59 -6.90
N LEU A 5 8.87 -22.59 -6.33
CA LEU A 5 8.65 -22.16 -4.95
C LEU A 5 9.39 -23.06 -3.96
N ILE A 6 9.37 -24.38 -4.16
CA ILE A 6 10.10 -25.34 -3.31
C ILE A 6 11.62 -25.15 -3.42
N LYS A 7 12.12 -24.90 -4.64
CA LYS A 7 13.55 -24.72 -4.90
C LYS A 7 14.09 -23.44 -4.28
N TYR A 8 13.43 -22.30 -4.51
CA TYR A 8 13.96 -20.98 -4.13
C TYR A 8 13.46 -20.44 -2.78
N LYS A 9 12.39 -21.03 -2.22
CA LYS A 9 11.84 -20.69 -0.90
C LYS A 9 11.74 -19.18 -0.66
N PRO A 10 11.03 -18.41 -1.50
CA PRO A 10 10.91 -16.97 -1.30
C PRO A 10 10.30 -16.68 0.07
N TRP A 11 10.66 -15.53 0.66
CA TRP A 11 10.12 -15.09 1.94
C TRP A 11 8.61 -14.83 1.91
N GLY A 12 8.08 -14.38 0.78
CA GLY A 12 6.66 -14.11 0.59
C GLY A 12 6.30 -14.05 -0.89
N ILE A 13 5.01 -13.94 -1.19
CA ILE A 13 4.48 -13.87 -2.56
C ILE A 13 3.55 -12.69 -2.68
N ILE A 14 3.74 -11.84 -3.70
CA ILE A 14 2.83 -10.76 -4.04
C ILE A 14 1.87 -11.20 -5.16
N LEU A 15 0.58 -10.97 -4.94
CA LEU A 15 -0.47 -11.25 -5.91
C LEU A 15 -0.84 -10.00 -6.71
N PHE A 16 -1.02 -10.16 -8.01
CA PHE A 16 -1.51 -9.14 -8.94
C PHE A 16 -2.89 -9.52 -9.47
N SER A 17 -3.58 -8.59 -10.14
CA SER A 17 -4.93 -8.79 -10.69
C SER A 17 -5.05 -10.07 -11.55
N ARG A 18 -3.98 -10.45 -12.28
CA ARG A 18 -3.94 -11.68 -13.09
C ARG A 18 -4.05 -12.96 -12.25
N ASN A 19 -3.68 -12.91 -10.98
CA ASN A 19 -3.73 -14.06 -10.06
C ASN A 19 -5.08 -14.17 -9.34
N ILE A 20 -5.93 -13.13 -9.40
CA ILE A 20 -7.16 -12.98 -8.63
C ILE A 20 -8.35 -13.02 -9.61
N LYS A 21 -9.02 -14.17 -9.71
CA LYS A 21 -10.12 -14.38 -10.66
C LYS A 21 -11.50 -14.48 -9.99
N SER A 22 -11.56 -15.20 -8.88
CA SER A 22 -12.74 -15.32 -8.02
C SER A 22 -12.31 -15.55 -6.57
N ILE A 23 -13.22 -15.35 -5.61
CA ILE A 23 -12.95 -15.60 -4.19
C ILE A 23 -12.47 -17.03 -3.99
N LYS A 24 -13.23 -18.01 -4.47
CA LYS A 24 -12.91 -19.44 -4.34
C LYS A 24 -11.56 -19.81 -4.96
N GLN A 25 -11.29 -19.34 -6.18
CA GLN A 25 -10.03 -19.60 -6.87
C GLN A 25 -8.84 -18.99 -6.09
N THR A 26 -8.98 -17.74 -5.61
CA THR A 26 -7.91 -17.07 -4.87
C THR A 26 -7.65 -17.75 -3.52
N GLN A 27 -8.69 -18.19 -2.83
CA GLN A 27 -8.55 -19.00 -1.59
C GLN A 27 -7.82 -20.32 -1.85
N ILE A 28 -8.14 -21.02 -2.93
CA ILE A 28 -7.42 -22.25 -3.32
C ILE A 28 -5.95 -21.95 -3.57
N LEU A 29 -5.64 -20.88 -4.30
CA LEU A 29 -4.28 -20.45 -4.60
C LEU A 29 -3.49 -20.14 -3.31
N THR A 30 -4.01 -19.26 -2.45
CA THR A 30 -3.35 -18.86 -1.21
C THR A 30 -3.17 -20.03 -0.24
N ASN A 31 -4.18 -20.90 -0.11
CA ASN A 31 -4.08 -22.10 0.71
C ASN A 31 -3.05 -23.10 0.16
N SER A 32 -2.96 -23.24 -1.17
CA SER A 32 -1.95 -24.10 -1.80
C SER A 32 -0.53 -23.60 -1.53
N ILE A 33 -0.31 -22.29 -1.59
CA ILE A 33 0.97 -21.64 -1.26
C ILE A 33 1.33 -21.92 0.21
N LYS A 34 0.40 -21.67 1.14
CA LYS A 34 0.60 -21.92 2.59
C LYS A 34 0.93 -23.37 2.88
N LYS A 35 0.28 -24.33 2.19
CA LYS A 35 0.57 -25.76 2.29
C LYS A 35 1.97 -26.12 1.80
N ILE A 36 2.45 -25.53 0.68
CA ILE A 36 3.81 -25.75 0.17
C ILE A 36 4.86 -25.41 1.22
N PHE A 37 4.68 -24.28 1.91
CA PHE A 37 5.61 -23.80 2.93
C PHE A 37 5.32 -24.32 4.34
N LYS A 38 4.29 -25.14 4.52
CA LYS A 38 3.82 -25.66 5.83
C LYS A 38 3.66 -24.54 6.88
N ASN A 39 3.24 -23.36 6.42
CA ASN A 39 3.08 -22.16 7.24
C ASN A 39 1.72 -21.51 6.97
N PRO A 40 0.74 -21.57 7.89
CA PRO A 40 -0.57 -20.95 7.74
C PRO A 40 -0.49 -19.41 7.68
N ASN A 41 0.58 -18.83 8.24
CA ASN A 41 0.84 -17.39 8.25
C ASN A 41 1.84 -16.96 7.18
N TYR A 42 2.14 -17.82 6.19
CA TYR A 42 3.08 -17.47 5.12
C TYR A 42 2.75 -16.11 4.50
N PRO A 43 3.74 -15.23 4.29
CA PRO A 43 3.51 -13.88 3.78
C PRO A 43 2.91 -13.89 2.37
N ILE A 44 1.68 -13.41 2.24
CA ILE A 44 1.01 -13.20 0.96
C ILE A 44 0.60 -11.74 0.88
N LEU A 45 1.14 -11.05 -0.12
CA LEU A 45 1.11 -9.62 -0.28
C LEU A 45 0.18 -9.20 -1.42
N ILE A 46 -0.31 -7.96 -1.34
CA ILE A 46 -1.07 -7.32 -2.41
C ILE A 46 -0.80 -5.80 -2.41
N ASP A 47 -0.94 -5.17 -3.58
CA ASP A 47 -1.03 -3.72 -3.72
C ASP A 47 -2.50 -3.31 -3.82
N GLU A 48 -3.16 -3.13 -2.71
CA GLU A 48 -4.55 -2.65 -2.66
C GLU A 48 -4.57 -1.27 -1.99
N GLU A 49 -4.27 -0.23 -2.79
CA GLU A 49 -4.21 1.17 -2.32
C GLU A 49 -5.59 1.86 -2.39
N GLY A 50 -6.47 1.34 -3.23
CA GLY A 50 -7.66 2.03 -3.71
C GLY A 50 -7.37 2.91 -4.93
N GLY A 51 -8.42 3.53 -5.47
CA GLY A 51 -8.29 4.30 -6.70
C GLY A 51 -7.78 3.46 -7.87
N ARG A 52 -6.81 4.00 -8.61
CA ARG A 52 -6.23 3.33 -9.79
C ARG A 52 -5.28 2.17 -9.46
N VAL A 53 -4.87 2.01 -8.22
CA VAL A 53 -4.01 0.89 -7.77
C VAL A 53 -4.85 -0.04 -6.90
N THR A 54 -5.69 -0.82 -7.56
CA THR A 54 -6.53 -1.86 -6.96
C THR A 54 -6.33 -3.19 -7.68
N ARG A 55 -6.38 -4.30 -6.93
CA ARG A 55 -6.36 -5.67 -7.45
C ARG A 55 -7.68 -6.38 -7.20
N LEU A 56 -8.56 -5.75 -6.42
CA LEU A 56 -9.85 -6.30 -5.99
C LEU A 56 -11.03 -5.77 -6.81
N ASN A 57 -10.80 -5.09 -7.92
CA ASN A 57 -11.82 -4.47 -8.78
C ASN A 57 -12.87 -5.45 -9.33
N ARG A 58 -12.60 -6.77 -9.27
CA ARG A 58 -13.60 -7.82 -9.61
C ARG A 58 -14.62 -8.05 -8.52
N PHE A 59 -14.36 -7.61 -7.30
CA PHE A 59 -15.18 -7.87 -6.12
C PHE A 59 -15.81 -6.59 -5.57
N ILE A 60 -15.10 -5.46 -5.70
CA ILE A 60 -15.54 -4.18 -5.17
C ILE A 60 -14.98 -3.05 -6.03
N ASP A 61 -15.79 -2.04 -6.30
CA ASP A 61 -15.34 -0.82 -6.95
C ASP A 61 -14.72 0.12 -5.90
N ASN A 62 -13.40 0.23 -5.94
CA ASN A 62 -12.59 1.10 -5.09
C ASN A 62 -12.07 2.34 -5.83
N SER A 63 -12.55 2.61 -7.05
CA SER A 63 -12.00 3.65 -7.93
C SER A 63 -12.02 5.05 -7.33
N ILE A 64 -13.04 5.37 -6.55
CA ILE A 64 -13.20 6.68 -5.88
C ILE A 64 -12.37 6.81 -4.60
N PHE A 65 -11.99 5.70 -3.96
CA PHE A 65 -11.30 5.70 -2.67
C PHE A 65 -9.79 5.85 -2.82
N THR A 66 -9.37 6.96 -3.44
CA THR A 66 -7.96 7.30 -3.59
C THR A 66 -7.37 7.82 -2.27
N ALA A 67 -6.03 7.76 -2.13
CA ALA A 67 -5.38 8.41 -1.00
C ALA A 67 -5.68 9.93 -0.98
N LYS A 68 -5.75 10.56 -2.16
CA LYS A 68 -6.14 11.98 -2.29
C LYS A 68 -7.54 12.24 -1.73
N TYR A 69 -8.53 11.39 -2.04
CA TYR A 69 -9.88 11.51 -1.50
C TYR A 69 -9.87 11.55 0.03
N PHE A 70 -9.19 10.60 0.65
CA PHE A 70 -9.07 10.55 2.12
C PHE A 70 -8.25 11.73 2.68
N GLY A 71 -7.22 12.17 1.97
CA GLY A 71 -6.43 13.34 2.35
C GLY A 71 -7.23 14.64 2.32
N ASP A 72 -8.08 14.81 1.32
CA ASP A 72 -8.96 15.97 1.21
C ASP A 72 -10.07 15.94 2.26
N LEU A 73 -10.67 14.76 2.49
CA LEU A 73 -11.66 14.57 3.56
C LEU A 73 -11.05 14.88 4.95
N TYR A 74 -9.79 14.46 5.19
CA TYR A 74 -9.07 14.75 6.43
C TYR A 74 -8.90 16.26 6.69
N LYS A 75 -8.63 17.04 5.63
CA LYS A 75 -8.50 18.49 5.73
C LYS A 75 -9.82 19.18 6.04
N VAL A 76 -10.91 18.72 5.39
CA VAL A 76 -12.23 19.34 5.51
C VAL A 76 -12.94 18.91 6.79
N ASN A 77 -12.90 17.61 7.13
CA ASN A 77 -13.63 17.08 8.29
C ASN A 77 -12.94 15.82 8.84
N LYS A 78 -12.13 16.01 9.86
CA LYS A 78 -11.38 14.92 10.51
C LYS A 78 -12.29 13.84 11.14
N SER A 79 -13.46 14.23 11.62
CA SER A 79 -14.40 13.27 12.22
C SER A 79 -15.00 12.35 11.17
N LYS A 80 -15.49 12.90 10.05
CA LYS A 80 -15.97 12.10 8.91
C LYS A 80 -14.85 11.23 8.33
N PHE A 81 -13.63 11.78 8.19
CA PHE A 81 -12.47 10.99 7.75
C PHE A 81 -12.27 9.77 8.65
N LYS A 82 -12.24 9.94 9.98
CA LYS A 82 -12.03 8.83 10.92
C LYS A 82 -13.07 7.72 10.75
N ILE A 83 -14.31 8.07 10.53
CA ILE A 83 -15.42 7.13 10.33
C ILE A 83 -15.25 6.41 8.98
N TYR A 84 -15.20 7.15 7.88
CA TYR A 84 -15.20 6.58 6.52
C TYR A 84 -13.91 5.78 6.24
N PHE A 85 -12.78 6.31 6.67
CA PHE A 85 -11.51 5.59 6.52
C PHE A 85 -11.49 4.30 7.35
N SER A 86 -12.14 4.29 8.54
CA SER A 86 -12.28 3.07 9.34
C SER A 86 -13.12 2.01 8.66
N ILE A 87 -14.27 2.43 8.08
CA ILE A 87 -15.16 1.53 7.34
C ILE A 87 -14.40 0.94 6.13
N TYR A 88 -13.76 1.80 5.34
CA TYR A 88 -12.97 1.40 4.19
C TYR A 88 -11.90 0.36 4.56
N VAL A 89 -11.04 0.68 5.54
CA VAL A 89 -9.98 -0.24 5.96
C VAL A 89 -10.54 -1.55 6.50
N LYS A 90 -11.66 -1.52 7.26
CA LYS A 90 -12.31 -2.73 7.77
C LYS A 90 -12.82 -3.63 6.64
N GLN A 91 -13.45 -3.05 5.61
CA GLN A 91 -13.93 -3.79 4.44
C GLN A 91 -12.79 -4.41 3.64
N ILE A 92 -11.76 -3.62 3.31
CA ILE A 92 -10.58 -4.13 2.59
C ILE A 92 -9.90 -5.23 3.40
N SER A 93 -9.67 -5.02 4.68
CA SER A 93 -9.05 -6.03 5.54
C SER A 93 -9.89 -7.32 5.62
N TYR A 94 -11.21 -7.22 5.65
CA TYR A 94 -12.09 -8.38 5.63
C TYR A 94 -11.92 -9.17 4.32
N LEU A 95 -11.96 -8.50 3.16
CA LEU A 95 -11.74 -9.14 1.86
C LEU A 95 -10.36 -9.79 1.78
N LEU A 96 -9.30 -9.10 2.18
CA LEU A 96 -7.95 -9.63 2.15
C LEU A 96 -7.83 -10.91 2.98
N ARG A 97 -8.34 -10.91 4.22
CA ARG A 97 -8.35 -12.11 5.06
C ARG A 97 -9.16 -13.25 4.45
N THR A 98 -10.34 -12.94 3.89
CA THR A 98 -11.18 -13.91 3.19
C THR A 98 -10.41 -14.57 2.04
N LEU A 99 -9.59 -13.81 1.31
CA LEU A 99 -8.74 -14.30 0.23
C LEU A 99 -7.46 -14.99 0.72
N GLY A 100 -7.20 -15.03 2.04
CA GLY A 100 -6.00 -15.60 2.61
C GLY A 100 -4.74 -14.73 2.48
N ILE A 101 -4.91 -13.44 2.17
CA ILE A 101 -3.87 -12.41 2.06
C ILE A 101 -3.69 -11.75 3.44
N ASN A 102 -2.45 -11.57 3.88
CA ASN A 102 -2.13 -11.06 5.22
C ASN A 102 -1.27 -9.79 5.25
N ILE A 103 -0.81 -9.30 4.10
CA ILE A 103 -0.01 -8.08 3.99
C ILE A 103 -0.58 -7.20 2.87
N ASN A 104 -0.82 -5.92 3.16
CA ASN A 104 -1.17 -4.92 2.16
C ASN A 104 -0.05 -3.88 2.02
N SER A 105 0.34 -3.57 0.79
CA SER A 105 1.39 -2.61 0.47
C SER A 105 0.86 -1.16 0.53
N VAL A 106 0.50 -0.77 1.74
CA VAL A 106 0.03 0.57 2.14
C VAL A 106 0.63 0.95 3.50
N PRO A 107 0.72 2.25 3.84
CA PRO A 107 0.35 3.44 3.08
C PRO A 107 1.42 3.89 2.07
N VAL A 108 0.98 4.63 1.05
CA VAL A 108 1.87 5.45 0.22
C VAL A 108 2.18 6.73 0.99
N LEU A 109 3.45 6.91 1.35
CA LEU A 109 3.92 8.06 2.15
C LEU A 109 4.63 9.13 1.31
N ASP A 110 4.58 8.98 -0.01
CA ASP A 110 5.08 9.97 -0.94
C ASP A 110 4.27 11.26 -0.88
N ILE A 111 4.97 12.41 -0.92
CA ILE A 111 4.34 13.72 -0.89
C ILE A 111 3.94 14.12 -2.32
N LYS A 112 2.69 14.55 -2.53
CA LYS A 112 2.25 15.08 -3.82
C LYS A 112 3.01 16.35 -4.17
N ARG A 113 3.56 16.43 -5.40
CA ARG A 113 4.25 17.60 -5.93
C ARG A 113 3.60 18.07 -7.24
N VAL A 114 3.49 19.40 -7.44
CA VAL A 114 2.80 19.99 -8.61
C VAL A 114 3.52 19.68 -9.92
N LYS A 115 4.86 19.65 -9.91
CA LYS A 115 5.71 19.47 -11.11
C LYS A 115 6.34 18.07 -11.21
N SER A 116 5.86 17.08 -10.44
CA SER A 116 6.37 15.71 -10.52
C SER A 116 5.59 14.87 -11.53
N HIS A 117 6.14 13.70 -11.86
CA HIS A 117 5.44 12.73 -12.68
C HIS A 117 4.15 12.27 -12.00
N ASN A 118 3.09 12.05 -12.78
CA ASN A 118 1.78 11.68 -12.24
C ASN A 118 1.70 10.23 -11.69
N ILE A 119 2.86 9.53 -11.61
CA ILE A 119 2.94 8.17 -11.07
C ILE A 119 2.45 8.11 -9.61
N ILE A 120 2.72 9.14 -8.81
CA ILE A 120 2.18 9.28 -7.46
C ILE A 120 0.79 9.94 -7.52
N GLY A 121 0.67 11.15 -8.03
CA GLY A 121 -0.61 11.80 -8.28
C GLY A 121 -1.62 11.69 -7.12
N ASP A 122 -2.73 11.02 -7.38
CA ASP A 122 -3.84 10.76 -6.44
C ASP A 122 -3.56 9.62 -5.45
N ARG A 123 -2.44 8.89 -5.60
CA ARG A 123 -1.96 7.91 -4.62
C ARG A 123 -1.36 8.56 -3.38
N SER A 124 -1.08 9.87 -3.38
CA SER A 124 -0.62 10.62 -2.22
C SER A 124 -1.79 11.24 -1.46
N TYR A 125 -1.76 11.16 -0.13
CA TYR A 125 -2.75 11.81 0.74
C TYR A 125 -2.73 13.33 0.64
N SER A 126 -1.56 13.94 0.45
CA SER A 126 -1.43 15.41 0.45
C SER A 126 -0.11 15.89 -0.12
N SER A 127 -0.06 17.19 -0.45
CA SER A 127 1.20 17.95 -0.63
C SER A 127 1.83 18.39 0.70
N ASN A 128 1.11 18.26 1.81
CA ASN A 128 1.61 18.58 3.16
C ASN A 128 2.15 17.32 3.84
N LYS A 129 3.47 17.31 4.10
CA LYS A 129 4.17 16.19 4.75
C LYS A 129 3.59 15.77 6.09
N LYS A 130 3.08 16.73 6.89
CA LYS A 130 2.49 16.45 8.21
C LYS A 130 1.19 15.63 8.04
N ILE A 131 0.33 16.03 7.10
CA ILE A 131 -0.91 15.31 6.79
C ILE A 131 -0.61 13.90 6.25
N VAL A 132 0.36 13.76 5.33
CA VAL A 132 0.79 12.45 4.81
C VAL A 132 1.25 11.55 5.96
N SER A 133 2.08 12.07 6.86
CA SER A 133 2.59 11.33 8.02
C SER A 133 1.48 10.91 8.98
N GLU A 134 0.58 11.84 9.36
CA GLU A 134 -0.54 11.58 10.28
C GLU A 134 -1.52 10.53 9.73
N ILE A 135 -1.93 10.67 8.46
CA ILE A 135 -2.82 9.68 7.83
C ILE A 135 -2.10 8.33 7.67
N GLY A 136 -0.80 8.36 7.36
CA GLY A 136 0.01 7.15 7.30
C GLY A 136 -0.02 6.36 8.60
N ASP A 137 0.17 7.03 9.75
CA ASP A 137 0.11 6.39 11.07
C ASP A 137 -1.28 5.81 11.37
N ILE A 138 -2.33 6.55 11.01
CA ILE A 138 -3.72 6.07 11.16
C ILE A 138 -3.95 4.84 10.27
N CYS A 139 -3.46 4.85 9.03
CA CYS A 139 -3.58 3.74 8.08
C CYS A 139 -2.93 2.47 8.65
N ILE A 140 -1.66 2.57 9.05
CA ILE A 140 -0.91 1.46 9.64
C ILE A 140 -1.66 0.87 10.84
N LYS A 141 -2.02 1.72 11.81
CA LYS A 141 -2.73 1.29 13.01
C LYS A 141 -4.05 0.59 12.70
N LYS A 142 -4.83 1.11 11.73
CA LYS A 142 -6.12 0.53 11.38
C LYS A 142 -5.99 -0.82 10.67
N PHE A 143 -5.04 -0.99 9.75
CA PHE A 143 -4.78 -2.28 9.11
C PHE A 143 -4.28 -3.30 10.14
N HIS A 144 -3.34 -2.93 11.02
CA HIS A 144 -2.84 -3.82 12.09
C HIS A 144 -3.97 -4.26 13.02
N ASN A 145 -4.85 -3.35 13.44
CA ASN A 145 -6.02 -3.70 14.28
C ASN A 145 -6.97 -4.67 13.56
N ASN A 146 -6.93 -4.73 12.24
CA ASN A 146 -7.69 -5.68 11.42
C ASN A 146 -6.86 -6.90 10.99
N ARG A 147 -5.69 -7.16 11.62
CA ARG A 147 -4.81 -8.32 11.36
C ARG A 147 -4.26 -8.36 9.92
N ILE A 148 -3.99 -7.22 9.33
CA ILE A 148 -3.28 -7.07 8.06
C ILE A 148 -2.00 -6.29 8.34
N ALA A 149 -0.84 -6.88 8.02
CA ALA A 149 0.43 -6.18 8.06
C ALA A 149 0.52 -5.16 6.92
N THR A 150 1.38 -4.15 7.10
CA THR A 150 1.53 -3.04 6.16
C THR A 150 2.96 -2.93 5.63
N ILE A 151 3.09 -2.37 4.43
CA ILE A 151 4.38 -1.99 3.83
C ILE A 151 4.32 -0.51 3.52
N ILE A 152 5.19 0.27 4.14
CA ILE A 152 5.32 1.69 3.78
C ILE A 152 6.10 1.84 2.47
N LYS A 153 5.68 2.78 1.62
CA LYS A 153 6.28 2.98 0.30
C LYS A 153 6.15 4.42 -0.21
N HIS A 154 7.00 4.86 -1.11
CA HIS A 154 8.18 4.22 -1.71
C HIS A 154 9.42 4.91 -1.15
N ILE A 155 10.17 4.24 -0.30
CA ILE A 155 11.37 4.81 0.34
C ILE A 155 12.46 5.05 -0.73
N PRO A 156 13.13 6.19 -0.70
CA PRO A 156 13.10 7.29 0.29
C PRO A 156 12.11 8.41 -0.04
N GLY A 157 11.21 8.23 -0.98
CA GLY A 157 10.21 9.20 -1.41
C GLY A 157 10.24 9.42 -2.92
N HIS A 158 9.16 9.03 -3.60
CA HIS A 158 9.02 9.13 -5.06
C HIS A 158 8.33 10.43 -5.50
N GLY A 159 7.90 11.28 -4.55
CA GLY A 159 7.10 12.48 -4.83
C GLY A 159 7.80 13.54 -5.67
N LEU A 160 9.14 13.61 -5.67
CA LEU A 160 9.94 14.53 -6.46
C LEU A 160 10.38 13.96 -7.82
N ALA A 161 10.16 12.68 -8.06
CA ALA A 161 10.61 12.03 -9.29
C ALA A 161 9.90 12.60 -10.52
N LYS A 162 10.67 12.84 -11.58
CA LYS A 162 10.16 13.33 -12.88
C LYS A 162 9.91 12.20 -13.87
N SER A 163 10.21 10.96 -13.50
CA SER A 163 10.05 9.78 -14.34
C SER A 163 9.43 8.63 -13.54
N ASP A 164 8.81 7.72 -14.26
CA ASP A 164 8.30 6.46 -13.72
C ASP A 164 9.47 5.51 -13.48
N SER A 165 9.63 5.02 -12.24
CA SER A 165 10.68 4.08 -11.84
C SER A 165 10.61 2.73 -12.57
N HIS A 166 9.45 2.36 -13.13
CA HIS A 166 9.32 1.16 -13.96
C HIS A 166 9.93 1.31 -15.37
N LYS A 167 10.19 2.55 -15.79
CA LYS A 167 10.70 2.86 -17.14
C LYS A 167 12.11 3.41 -17.13
N LYS A 168 12.45 4.23 -16.14
CA LYS A 168 13.76 4.89 -16.01
C LYS A 168 14.10 5.07 -14.54
N LEU A 169 15.40 4.99 -14.20
CA LEU A 169 15.89 5.31 -12.86
C LEU A 169 15.55 6.78 -12.53
N PRO A 170 14.73 7.05 -11.51
CA PRO A 170 14.41 8.43 -11.13
C PRO A 170 15.62 9.09 -10.47
N ILE A 171 15.99 10.27 -10.98
CA ILE A 171 17.08 11.08 -10.41
C ILE A 171 16.48 12.29 -9.73
N ILE A 172 16.78 12.48 -8.45
CA ILE A 172 16.39 13.62 -7.63
C ILE A 172 17.63 14.46 -7.34
N ARG A 173 17.61 15.73 -7.79
CA ARG A 173 18.76 16.64 -7.68
C ARG A 173 18.68 17.58 -6.47
N ASN A 174 17.72 17.38 -5.60
CA ASN A 174 17.56 18.18 -4.39
C ASN A 174 18.68 17.88 -3.38
N LYS A 175 19.11 18.90 -2.61
CA LYS A 175 20.07 18.71 -1.52
C LYS A 175 19.54 17.72 -0.49
N VAL A 176 20.42 16.90 0.08
CA VAL A 176 20.05 15.86 1.08
C VAL A 176 19.32 16.48 2.28
N ASP A 177 19.75 17.66 2.77
CA ASP A 177 19.08 18.34 3.89
C ASP A 177 17.61 18.67 3.58
N TYR A 178 17.32 19.06 2.33
CA TYR A 178 15.94 19.28 1.91
C TYR A 178 15.13 17.97 1.97
N LEU A 179 15.70 16.86 1.48
CA LEU A 179 15.05 15.55 1.50
C LEU A 179 14.82 15.04 2.91
N LEU A 180 15.80 15.17 3.79
CA LEU A 180 15.70 14.81 5.22
C LEU A 180 14.59 15.60 5.93
N LYS A 181 14.45 16.89 5.62
CA LYS A 181 13.43 17.76 6.22
C LYS A 181 12.04 17.55 5.63
N ASN A 182 11.91 16.94 4.45
CA ASN A 182 10.66 16.82 3.72
C ASN A 182 10.30 15.35 3.41
N ASP A 183 10.84 14.81 2.33
CA ASP A 183 10.36 13.54 1.79
C ASP A 183 10.71 12.35 2.70
N PHE A 184 11.92 12.31 3.27
CA PHE A 184 12.32 11.25 4.19
C PHE A 184 11.55 11.32 5.53
N LYS A 185 11.09 12.51 5.92
CA LYS A 185 10.40 12.70 7.19
C LYS A 185 9.07 11.95 7.28
N THR A 186 8.38 11.74 6.16
CA THR A 186 7.11 11.01 6.15
C THR A 186 7.26 9.52 6.47
N PHE A 187 8.45 8.96 6.27
CA PHE A 187 8.78 7.55 6.58
C PHE A 187 9.35 7.34 7.98
N LYS A 188 9.78 8.43 8.64
CA LYS A 188 10.44 8.34 9.94
C LYS A 188 9.46 7.93 11.04
N ASN A 189 9.90 7.03 11.94
CA ASN A 189 9.15 6.59 13.12
C ASN A 189 7.78 5.98 12.79
N LYS A 190 7.69 5.19 11.71
CA LYS A 190 6.48 4.45 11.34
C LYS A 190 6.47 3.08 12.00
N ASN A 191 5.35 2.70 12.59
CA ASN A 191 5.15 1.37 13.18
C ASN A 191 4.79 0.34 12.09
N SER A 192 5.65 0.21 11.09
CA SER A 192 5.54 -0.79 10.01
C SER A 192 6.85 -1.55 9.94
N LEU A 193 6.78 -2.88 9.98
CA LEU A 193 7.97 -3.76 9.95
C LEU A 193 8.55 -3.88 8.53
N LEU A 194 7.78 -3.52 7.51
CA LEU A 194 8.15 -3.71 6.12
C LEU A 194 8.15 -2.37 5.38
N ALA A 195 9.06 -2.24 4.44
CA ALA A 195 9.19 -1.09 3.56
C ALA A 195 9.52 -1.53 2.13
N MET A 196 9.04 -0.76 1.16
CA MET A 196 9.35 -0.94 -0.26
C MET A 196 10.18 0.26 -0.73
N THR A 197 11.33 -0.03 -1.32
CA THR A 197 12.28 0.92 -1.94
C THR A 197 12.16 0.90 -3.44
#